data_8859320e6e3bb457609ff4279621cf56
#
_entry.id   8859320e6e3bb457609ff4279621cf56
#
_cell.length_a   1.000
_cell.length_b   1.000
_cell.length_c   1.000
_cell.angle_alpha   90.00
_cell.angle_beta   90.00
_cell.angle_gamma   90.00
#
_symmetry.space_group_name_H-M   'P 1'
#
loop_
_entity.id
_entity.type
_entity.pdbx_description
1 polymer ?
#
loop_
_entity_poly.entity_id
_entity_poly.type
_entity_poly.pdbx_seq_one_letter_code
_entity_poly.pdbx_strand_id
1 'polypeptide(L)'
;DFKQSKIWLDKSLELWELMMTHEKFNYLTNRGNDYYYQKDYLNCLNTFLQTDTFLRAHPELEWEKYICHSNIVDVYLKLNQPQNADSLLFDNIAFFQKMQSETVLPYLYTQQMELAMQKKDYKQAEQLIQKHPLPEGTKPDHILARLDFLQRYYTEQADWKKAFQYQKAYNELNDSLRDDRVRMRTADLQMRYERDATILNQKLYIGEKETQLLQTYTWLAI
;
A
#
# COMPACT_ATOMS: atom_id res chain seq x y z
N ASP A 1 -1.65 3.41 12.34
CA ASP A 1 -0.84 3.57 13.57
C ASP A 1 0.51 2.89 13.36
N PHE A 2 1.55 3.70 13.11
CA PHE A 2 2.93 3.22 12.84
C PHE A 2 3.52 2.42 13.99
N LYS A 3 3.17 2.73 15.24
CA LYS A 3 3.64 1.97 16.40
C LYS A 3 3.12 0.53 16.37
N GLN A 4 1.86 0.36 15.99
CA GLN A 4 1.26 -0.97 15.86
C GLN A 4 1.84 -1.72 14.65
N SER A 5 2.04 -1.05 13.52
CA SER A 5 2.70 -1.61 12.33
C SER A 5 4.07 -2.17 12.68
N LYS A 6 4.89 -1.38 13.39
CA LYS A 6 6.22 -1.80 13.83
C LYS A 6 6.17 -3.07 14.70
N ILE A 7 5.26 -3.12 15.68
CA ILE A 7 5.11 -4.31 16.56
C ILE A 7 4.82 -5.57 15.73
N TRP A 8 3.95 -5.47 14.74
CA TRP A 8 3.63 -6.62 13.88
C TRP A 8 4.77 -6.99 12.95
N LEU A 9 5.50 -6.01 12.40
CA LEU A 9 6.69 -6.28 11.59
C LEU A 9 7.79 -6.95 12.41
N ASP A 10 8.04 -6.47 13.64
CA ASP A 10 9.06 -7.08 14.54
C ASP A 10 8.70 -8.54 14.87
N LYS A 11 7.42 -8.83 15.20
CA LYS A 11 6.96 -10.21 15.43
C LYS A 11 7.06 -11.09 14.19
N SER A 12 6.75 -10.53 13.02
CA SER A 12 6.87 -11.27 11.76
C SER A 12 8.33 -11.62 11.46
N LEU A 13 9.28 -10.75 11.82
CA LEU A 13 10.71 -11.01 11.63
C LEU A 13 11.20 -12.23 12.42
N GLU A 14 10.65 -12.48 13.62
CA GLU A 14 10.98 -13.67 14.42
C GLU A 14 10.64 -15.00 13.69
N LEU A 15 9.70 -14.94 12.74
CA LEU A 15 9.26 -16.08 11.95
C LEU A 15 9.94 -16.16 10.58
N TRP A 16 10.94 -15.31 10.30
CA TRP A 16 11.56 -15.17 8.97
C TRP A 16 12.00 -16.50 8.34
N GLU A 17 12.66 -17.38 9.13
CA GLU A 17 13.14 -18.67 8.63
C GLU A 17 12.02 -19.65 8.28
N LEU A 18 10.84 -19.46 8.84
CA LEU A 18 9.64 -20.28 8.58
C LEU A 18 8.79 -19.74 7.44
N MET A 19 9.03 -18.51 6.99
CA MET A 19 8.27 -17.88 5.93
C MET A 19 8.57 -18.49 4.57
N MET A 20 7.51 -18.68 3.78
CA MET A 20 7.64 -18.97 2.34
C MET A 20 8.18 -17.75 1.59
N THR A 21 8.72 -17.95 0.39
CA THR A 21 9.33 -16.91 -0.45
C THR A 21 8.40 -15.70 -0.65
N HIS A 22 7.13 -15.95 -0.95
CA HIS A 22 6.14 -14.89 -1.15
C HIS A 22 5.82 -14.12 0.15
N GLU A 23 5.84 -14.79 1.30
CA GLU A 23 5.64 -14.15 2.61
C GLU A 23 6.83 -13.26 2.98
N LYS A 24 8.05 -13.68 2.66
CA LYS A 24 9.27 -12.86 2.80
C LYS A 24 9.19 -11.59 1.94
N PHE A 25 8.75 -11.72 0.69
CA PHE A 25 8.48 -10.57 -0.17
C PHE A 25 7.44 -9.63 0.43
N ASN A 26 6.31 -10.14 0.89
CA ASN A 26 5.26 -9.34 1.53
C ASN A 26 5.76 -8.61 2.78
N TYR A 27 6.57 -9.28 3.61
CA TYR A 27 7.19 -8.66 4.78
C TYR A 27 8.08 -7.49 4.38
N LEU A 28 9.01 -7.70 3.43
CA LEU A 28 9.94 -6.66 2.96
C LEU A 28 9.18 -5.47 2.36
N THR A 29 8.17 -5.75 1.55
CA THR A 29 7.33 -4.70 0.93
C THR A 29 6.56 -3.90 1.98
N ASN A 30 5.96 -4.57 2.95
CA ASN A 30 5.22 -3.89 4.02
C ASN A 30 6.15 -3.03 4.89
N ARG A 31 7.38 -3.49 5.14
CA ARG A 31 8.39 -2.69 5.85
C ARG A 31 8.82 -1.46 5.05
N GLY A 32 9.02 -1.60 3.74
CA GLY A 32 9.31 -0.47 2.86
C GLY A 32 8.16 0.55 2.84
N ASN A 33 6.92 0.08 2.73
CA ASN A 33 5.73 0.92 2.76
C ASN A 33 5.58 1.64 4.12
N ASP A 34 5.90 1.00 5.24
CA ASP A 34 5.85 1.62 6.56
C ASP A 34 6.78 2.84 6.62
N TYR A 35 8.02 2.72 6.13
CA TYR A 35 8.94 3.86 6.00
C TYR A 35 8.43 4.93 5.03
N TYR A 36 7.81 4.52 3.91
CA TYR A 36 7.24 5.45 2.93
C TYR A 36 6.18 6.36 3.56
N TYR A 37 5.23 5.78 4.28
CA TYR A 37 4.16 6.52 4.93
C TYR A 37 4.65 7.38 6.10
N GLN A 38 5.79 7.04 6.70
CA GLN A 38 6.49 7.87 7.68
C GLN A 38 7.32 8.99 7.03
N LYS A 39 7.38 9.03 5.68
CA LYS A 39 8.23 9.93 4.88
C LYS A 39 9.73 9.73 5.13
N ASP A 40 10.13 8.60 5.68
CA ASP A 40 11.52 8.20 5.82
C ASP A 40 12.00 7.54 4.51
N TYR A 41 12.15 8.37 3.49
CA TYR A 41 12.43 7.90 2.14
C TYR A 41 13.82 7.25 1.99
N LEU A 42 14.78 7.56 2.86
CA LEU A 42 16.10 6.92 2.81
C LEU A 42 16.03 5.47 3.29
N ASN A 43 15.40 5.20 4.42
CA ASN A 43 15.19 3.84 4.90
C ASN A 43 14.21 3.07 4.01
N CYS A 44 13.22 3.73 3.44
CA CYS A 44 12.32 3.18 2.43
C CYS A 44 13.11 2.69 1.22
N LEU A 45 13.96 3.53 0.62
CA LEU A 45 14.79 3.18 -0.53
C LEU A 45 15.70 1.98 -0.22
N ASN A 46 16.41 2.03 0.90
CA ASN A 46 17.29 0.94 1.32
C ASN A 46 16.52 -0.39 1.45
N THR A 47 15.33 -0.35 2.04
CA THR A 47 14.48 -1.55 2.18
C THR A 47 14.03 -2.09 0.83
N PHE A 48 13.59 -1.24 -0.10
CA PHE A 48 13.19 -1.71 -1.43
C PHE A 48 14.38 -2.19 -2.28
N LEU A 49 15.59 -1.63 -2.13
CA LEU A 49 16.79 -2.15 -2.77
C LEU A 49 17.18 -3.53 -2.21
N GLN A 50 17.01 -3.76 -0.91
CA GLN A 50 17.16 -5.10 -0.31
C GLN A 50 16.09 -6.07 -0.86
N THR A 51 14.86 -5.60 -1.03
CA THR A 51 13.77 -6.38 -1.64
C THR A 51 14.09 -6.74 -3.08
N ASP A 52 14.61 -5.81 -3.88
CA ASP A 52 15.05 -6.09 -5.26
C ASP A 52 16.18 -7.13 -5.30
N THR A 53 17.15 -7.03 -4.38
CA THR A 53 18.22 -8.03 -4.26
C THR A 53 17.65 -9.41 -3.94
N PHE A 54 16.69 -9.50 -3.02
CA PHE A 54 16.00 -10.74 -2.70
C PHE A 54 15.26 -11.30 -3.94
N LEU A 55 14.54 -10.46 -4.67
CA LEU A 55 13.76 -10.85 -5.85
C LEU A 55 14.63 -11.31 -7.02
N ARG A 56 15.85 -10.78 -7.17
CA ARG A 56 16.82 -11.27 -8.17
C ARG A 56 17.23 -12.70 -7.95
N ALA A 57 17.23 -13.17 -6.72
CA ALA A 57 17.50 -14.57 -6.38
C ALA A 57 16.26 -15.48 -6.56
N HIS A 58 15.10 -14.92 -6.86
CA HIS A 58 13.81 -15.60 -6.97
C HIS A 58 13.10 -15.27 -8.30
N PRO A 59 13.56 -15.83 -9.43
CA PRO A 59 13.02 -15.51 -10.76
C PRO A 59 11.54 -15.87 -10.93
N GLU A 60 11.00 -16.77 -10.11
CA GLU A 60 9.58 -17.09 -10.05
C GLU A 60 8.71 -15.91 -9.61
N LEU A 61 9.30 -14.89 -8.98
CA LEU A 61 8.64 -13.67 -8.52
C LEU A 61 8.92 -12.48 -9.48
N GLU A 62 8.92 -12.73 -10.80
CA GLU A 62 9.24 -11.68 -11.79
C GLU A 62 8.24 -10.52 -11.75
N TRP A 63 6.95 -10.81 -11.57
CA TRP A 63 5.92 -9.77 -11.43
C TRP A 63 6.18 -8.88 -10.22
N GLU A 64 6.46 -9.47 -9.09
CA GLU A 64 6.78 -8.80 -7.82
C GLU A 64 8.04 -7.95 -7.94
N LYS A 65 9.03 -8.38 -8.72
CA LYS A 65 10.23 -7.60 -9.00
C LYS A 65 9.90 -6.29 -9.69
N TYR A 66 9.06 -6.31 -10.72
CA TYR A 66 8.67 -5.09 -11.42
C TYR A 66 7.73 -4.21 -10.58
N ILE A 67 6.91 -4.77 -9.68
CA ILE A 67 6.18 -4.00 -8.67
C ILE A 67 7.16 -3.33 -7.69
N CYS A 68 8.18 -4.04 -7.22
CA CYS A 68 9.23 -3.47 -6.37
C CYS A 68 9.98 -2.32 -7.08
N HIS A 69 10.31 -2.49 -8.36
CA HIS A 69 10.92 -1.43 -9.16
C HIS A 69 10.03 -0.19 -9.26
N SER A 70 8.70 -0.34 -9.38
CA SER A 70 7.76 0.78 -9.33
C SER A 70 7.83 1.53 -8.00
N ASN A 71 7.95 0.81 -6.88
CA ASN A 71 8.11 1.43 -5.56
C ASN A 71 9.46 2.16 -5.44
N ILE A 72 10.55 1.58 -5.96
CA ILE A 72 11.87 2.23 -5.99
C ILE A 72 11.83 3.53 -6.81
N VAL A 73 11.19 3.50 -7.97
CA VAL A 73 10.98 4.69 -8.82
C VAL A 73 10.25 5.78 -8.04
N ASP A 74 9.18 5.43 -7.34
CA ASP A 74 8.41 6.40 -6.54
C ASP A 74 9.28 7.06 -5.46
N VAL A 75 10.09 6.27 -4.76
CA VAL A 75 11.00 6.79 -3.74
C VAL A 75 12.07 7.68 -4.34
N TYR A 76 12.64 7.34 -5.50
CA TYR A 76 13.59 8.23 -6.19
C TYR A 76 12.95 9.56 -6.58
N LEU A 77 11.70 9.55 -7.06
CA LEU A 77 10.96 10.77 -7.35
C LEU A 77 10.69 11.59 -6.09
N LYS A 78 10.35 10.96 -4.94
CA LYS A 78 10.18 11.66 -3.64
C LYS A 78 11.50 12.26 -3.13
N LEU A 79 12.64 11.63 -3.44
CA LEU A 79 13.97 12.12 -3.11
C LEU A 79 14.51 13.16 -4.12
N ASN A 80 13.73 13.52 -5.14
CA ASN A 80 14.14 14.41 -6.24
C ASN A 80 15.41 13.91 -6.97
N GLN A 81 15.45 12.61 -7.26
CA GLN A 81 16.52 11.92 -7.98
C GLN A 81 16.03 11.34 -9.30
N PRO A 82 15.56 12.17 -10.26
CA PRO A 82 14.94 11.71 -11.49
C PRO A 82 15.86 10.87 -12.39
N GLN A 83 17.19 11.06 -12.30
CA GLN A 83 18.16 10.30 -13.10
C GLN A 83 18.17 8.81 -12.70
N ASN A 84 18.01 8.52 -11.40
CA ASN A 84 17.98 7.16 -10.90
C ASN A 84 16.63 6.45 -11.19
N ALA A 85 15.56 7.21 -11.35
CA ALA A 85 14.24 6.70 -11.69
C ALA A 85 14.09 6.28 -13.16
N ASP A 86 14.81 6.94 -14.07
CA ASP A 86 14.55 6.92 -15.52
C ASP A 86 14.65 5.51 -16.14
N SER A 87 15.77 4.82 -15.95
CA SER A 87 16.00 3.49 -16.53
C SER A 87 15.02 2.45 -15.96
N LEU A 88 14.82 2.44 -14.62
CA LEU A 88 13.90 1.52 -13.99
C LEU A 88 12.46 1.73 -14.44
N LEU A 89 12.04 2.98 -14.60
CA LEU A 89 10.70 3.30 -15.06
C LEU A 89 10.46 2.88 -16.50
N PHE A 90 11.47 3.08 -17.37
CA PHE A 90 11.39 2.64 -18.77
C PHE A 90 11.20 1.11 -18.86
N ASP A 91 12.03 0.35 -18.16
CA ASP A 91 11.94 -1.11 -18.14
C ASP A 91 10.61 -1.61 -17.54
N ASN A 92 10.12 -0.95 -16.49
CA ASN A 92 8.82 -1.27 -15.90
C ASN A 92 7.66 -1.06 -16.87
N ILE A 93 7.63 0.08 -17.55
CA ILE A 93 6.58 0.36 -18.54
C ILE A 93 6.62 -0.70 -19.65
N ALA A 94 7.80 -1.03 -20.18
CA ALA A 94 7.95 -2.03 -21.22
C ALA A 94 7.44 -3.41 -20.78
N PHE A 95 7.77 -3.84 -19.56
CA PHE A 95 7.30 -5.10 -18.99
C PHE A 95 5.77 -5.13 -18.88
N PHE A 96 5.16 -4.12 -18.22
CA PHE A 96 3.71 -4.12 -18.00
C PHE A 96 2.91 -3.86 -19.28
N GLN A 97 3.47 -3.20 -20.29
CA GLN A 97 2.89 -3.12 -21.64
C GLN A 97 2.85 -4.49 -22.31
N LYS A 98 3.96 -5.25 -22.25
CA LYS A 98 4.00 -6.63 -22.75
C LYS A 98 2.99 -7.53 -22.06
N MET A 99 2.79 -7.33 -20.75
CA MET A 99 1.82 -8.06 -19.92
C MET A 99 0.39 -7.53 -20.06
N GLN A 100 0.15 -6.46 -20.83
CA GLN A 100 -1.15 -5.80 -21.01
C GLN A 100 -1.84 -5.45 -19.68
N SER A 101 -1.06 -5.02 -18.69
CA SER A 101 -1.57 -4.77 -17.33
C SER A 101 -2.28 -3.42 -17.22
N GLU A 102 -3.59 -3.42 -17.43
CA GLU A 102 -4.43 -2.22 -17.27
C GLU A 102 -4.47 -1.69 -15.82
N THR A 103 -4.14 -2.52 -14.85
CA THR A 103 -4.18 -2.13 -13.43
C THR A 103 -2.92 -1.40 -12.96
N VAL A 104 -1.75 -1.67 -13.55
CA VAL A 104 -0.45 -1.10 -13.15
C VAL A 104 -0.05 0.08 -14.03
N LEU A 105 -0.25 -0.03 -15.34
CA LEU A 105 0.16 1.01 -16.31
C LEU A 105 -0.33 2.43 -15.98
N PRO A 106 -1.56 2.67 -15.50
CA PRO A 106 -2.00 4.03 -15.16
C PRO A 106 -1.14 4.70 -14.10
N TYR A 107 -0.62 3.92 -13.14
CA TYR A 107 0.29 4.41 -12.12
C TYR A 107 1.68 4.72 -12.70
N LEU A 108 2.24 3.81 -13.50
CA LEU A 108 3.55 4.01 -14.14
C LEU A 108 3.56 5.23 -15.08
N TYR A 109 2.47 5.46 -15.81
CA TYR A 109 2.34 6.68 -16.62
C TYR A 109 2.27 7.94 -15.75
N THR A 110 1.70 7.86 -14.53
CA THR A 110 1.76 8.98 -13.59
C THR A 110 3.19 9.24 -13.11
N GLN A 111 3.95 8.19 -12.81
CA GLN A 111 5.38 8.32 -12.47
C GLN A 111 6.20 8.90 -13.65
N GLN A 112 5.87 8.53 -14.90
CA GLN A 112 6.52 9.08 -16.08
C GLN A 112 6.22 10.58 -16.28
N MET A 113 5.01 11.01 -15.99
CA MET A 113 4.64 12.44 -15.98
C MET A 113 5.39 13.21 -14.88
N GLU A 114 5.47 12.64 -13.68
CA GLU A 114 6.23 13.19 -12.56
C GLU A 114 7.71 13.34 -12.91
N LEU A 115 8.29 12.31 -13.53
CA LEU A 115 9.67 12.31 -13.98
C LEU A 115 9.93 13.44 -15.00
N ALA A 116 9.04 13.61 -15.99
CA ALA A 116 9.14 14.68 -16.97
C ALA A 116 9.06 16.07 -16.31
N MET A 117 8.15 16.24 -15.35
CA MET A 117 8.01 17.49 -14.59
C MET A 117 9.28 17.80 -13.79
N GLN A 118 9.86 16.83 -13.08
CA GLN A 118 11.11 17.02 -12.32
C GLN A 118 12.31 17.34 -13.22
N LYS A 119 12.32 16.81 -14.43
CA LYS A 119 13.31 17.16 -15.48
C LYS A 119 13.02 18.53 -16.13
N LYS A 120 11.97 19.23 -15.72
CA LYS A 120 11.50 20.48 -16.32
C LYS A 120 11.06 20.36 -17.77
N ASP A 121 10.80 19.14 -18.25
CA ASP A 121 10.24 18.90 -19.58
C ASP A 121 8.69 18.93 -19.51
N TYR A 122 8.17 20.13 -19.34
CA TYR A 122 6.73 20.37 -19.24
C TYR A 122 5.98 20.00 -20.52
N LYS A 123 6.65 20.09 -21.68
CA LYS A 123 6.07 19.69 -22.97
C LYS A 123 5.85 18.18 -23.01
N GLN A 124 6.82 17.40 -22.58
CA GLN A 124 6.68 15.96 -22.47
C GLN A 124 5.61 15.59 -21.45
N ALA A 125 5.60 16.25 -20.29
CA ALA A 125 4.57 16.02 -19.27
C ALA A 125 3.16 16.25 -19.84
N GLU A 126 2.91 17.34 -20.56
CA GLU A 126 1.63 17.63 -21.21
C GLU A 126 1.23 16.56 -22.23
N GLN A 127 2.16 16.13 -23.08
CA GLN A 127 1.92 15.07 -24.05
C GLN A 127 1.51 13.76 -23.38
N LEU A 128 2.18 13.40 -22.28
CA LEU A 128 1.84 12.20 -21.49
C LEU A 128 0.47 12.31 -20.83
N ILE A 129 0.10 13.48 -20.30
CA ILE A 129 -1.23 13.74 -19.73
C ILE A 129 -2.32 13.48 -20.77
N GLN A 130 -2.15 14.01 -21.98
CA GLN A 130 -3.11 13.85 -23.06
C GLN A 130 -3.17 12.42 -23.60
N LYS A 131 -2.02 11.75 -23.70
CA LYS A 131 -1.89 10.39 -24.26
C LYS A 131 -2.42 9.30 -23.32
N HIS A 132 -2.31 9.50 -22.01
CA HIS A 132 -2.62 8.47 -21.01
C HIS A 132 -3.68 8.96 -20.00
N PRO A 133 -4.95 9.14 -20.44
CA PRO A 133 -6.06 9.38 -19.51
C PRO A 133 -6.21 8.19 -18.55
N LEU A 134 -6.80 8.43 -17.38
CA LEU A 134 -7.10 7.35 -16.46
C LEU A 134 -8.27 6.52 -16.99
N PRO A 135 -8.13 5.18 -17.13
CA PRO A 135 -9.22 4.30 -17.48
C PRO A 135 -10.32 4.28 -16.41
N GLU A 136 -11.54 3.96 -16.81
CA GLU A 136 -12.61 3.64 -15.87
C GLU A 136 -12.22 2.42 -15.03
N GLY A 137 -12.56 2.43 -13.73
CA GLY A 137 -12.18 1.36 -12.80
C GLY A 137 -10.72 1.43 -12.30
N THR A 138 -9.97 2.49 -12.61
CA THR A 138 -8.64 2.71 -12.02
C THR A 138 -8.71 2.71 -10.50
N LYS A 139 -7.74 2.06 -9.84
CA LYS A 139 -7.67 1.98 -8.37
C LYS A 139 -7.64 3.39 -7.74
N PRO A 140 -8.37 3.61 -6.64
CA PRO A 140 -8.45 4.92 -5.99
C PRO A 140 -7.08 5.52 -5.63
N ASP A 141 -6.13 4.73 -5.17
CA ASP A 141 -4.78 5.20 -4.84
C ASP A 141 -4.03 5.72 -6.08
N HIS A 142 -4.23 5.10 -7.25
CA HIS A 142 -3.66 5.57 -8.52
C HIS A 142 -4.34 6.86 -9.00
N ILE A 143 -5.64 6.99 -8.76
CA ILE A 143 -6.38 8.24 -9.04
C ILE A 143 -5.85 9.35 -8.14
N LEU A 144 -5.68 9.11 -6.84
CA LEU A 144 -5.10 10.08 -5.91
C LEU A 144 -3.70 10.52 -6.35
N ALA A 145 -2.83 9.59 -6.73
CA ALA A 145 -1.49 9.90 -7.22
C ALA A 145 -1.52 10.80 -8.47
N ARG A 146 -2.45 10.53 -9.41
CA ARG A 146 -2.63 11.33 -10.62
C ARG A 146 -3.18 12.73 -10.29
N LEU A 147 -4.16 12.85 -9.39
CA LEU A 147 -4.74 14.13 -8.99
C LEU A 147 -3.70 15.00 -8.27
N ASP A 148 -2.89 14.41 -7.38
CA ASP A 148 -1.78 15.10 -6.71
C ASP A 148 -0.76 15.63 -7.73
N PHE A 149 -0.37 14.80 -8.71
CA PHE A 149 0.51 15.22 -9.78
C PHE A 149 -0.09 16.38 -10.60
N LEU A 150 -1.34 16.25 -11.06
CA LEU A 150 -1.98 17.26 -11.92
C LEU A 150 -2.15 18.60 -11.18
N GLN A 151 -2.50 18.58 -9.91
CA GLN A 151 -2.58 19.78 -9.08
C GLN A 151 -1.24 20.52 -9.04
N ARG A 152 -0.13 19.81 -8.79
CA ARG A 152 1.23 20.39 -8.76
C ARG A 152 1.66 20.86 -10.14
N TYR A 153 1.43 20.08 -11.19
CA TYR A 153 1.76 20.42 -12.56
C TYR A 153 1.09 21.73 -12.98
N TYR A 154 -0.23 21.87 -12.80
CA TYR A 154 -0.95 23.08 -13.16
C TYR A 154 -0.62 24.28 -12.26
N THR A 155 -0.20 24.04 -11.02
CA THR A 155 0.35 25.10 -10.14
C THR A 155 1.64 25.68 -10.73
N GLU A 156 2.56 24.82 -11.19
CA GLU A 156 3.82 25.26 -11.84
C GLU A 156 3.57 25.96 -13.19
N GLN A 157 2.50 25.60 -13.90
CA GLN A 157 2.07 26.27 -15.13
C GLN A 157 1.27 27.57 -14.89
N ALA A 158 1.06 27.98 -13.64
CA ALA A 158 0.23 29.11 -13.22
C ALA A 158 -1.25 29.02 -13.70
N ASP A 159 -1.75 27.82 -14.05
CA ASP A 159 -3.17 27.55 -14.31
C ASP A 159 -3.89 27.25 -12.98
N TRP A 160 -4.10 28.31 -12.21
CA TRP A 160 -4.71 28.23 -10.87
C TRP A 160 -6.11 27.62 -10.88
N LYS A 161 -6.85 27.79 -11.97
CA LYS A 161 -8.19 27.23 -12.11
C LYS A 161 -8.14 25.70 -12.14
N LYS A 162 -7.32 25.14 -12.99
CA LYS A 162 -7.15 23.68 -13.08
C LYS A 162 -6.49 23.12 -11.81
N ALA A 163 -5.46 23.78 -11.29
CA ALA A 163 -4.82 23.38 -10.03
C ALA A 163 -5.85 23.26 -8.91
N PHE A 164 -6.73 24.24 -8.74
CA PHE A 164 -7.79 24.18 -7.74
C PHE A 164 -8.82 23.07 -7.99
N GLN A 165 -9.20 22.83 -9.25
CA GLN A 165 -10.12 21.75 -9.60
C GLN A 165 -9.55 20.37 -9.22
N TYR A 166 -8.28 20.11 -9.55
CA TYR A 166 -7.61 18.85 -9.20
C TYR A 166 -7.37 18.71 -7.70
N GLN A 167 -7.02 19.78 -6.99
CA GLN A 167 -6.91 19.78 -5.54
C GLN A 167 -8.25 19.46 -4.87
N LYS A 168 -9.34 20.03 -5.35
CA LYS A 168 -10.68 19.74 -4.86
C LYS A 168 -11.03 18.27 -5.06
N ALA A 169 -10.85 17.75 -6.28
CA ALA A 169 -11.11 16.34 -6.59
C ALA A 169 -10.25 15.38 -5.73
N TYR A 170 -8.98 15.74 -5.49
CA TYR A 170 -8.10 14.99 -4.59
C TYR A 170 -8.66 14.93 -3.17
N ASN A 171 -9.07 16.07 -2.62
CA ASN A 171 -9.60 16.16 -1.26
C ASN A 171 -10.90 15.35 -1.11
N GLU A 172 -11.83 15.49 -2.06
CA GLU A 172 -13.11 14.77 -2.05
C GLU A 172 -12.89 13.23 -2.07
N LEU A 173 -12.01 12.74 -2.96
CA LEU A 173 -11.70 11.31 -3.02
C LEU A 173 -10.97 10.84 -1.76
N ASN A 174 -9.97 11.58 -1.29
CA ASN A 174 -9.19 11.21 -0.10
C ASN A 174 -10.06 11.18 1.17
N ASP A 175 -10.99 12.11 1.32
CA ASP A 175 -11.94 12.14 2.44
C ASP A 175 -12.90 10.96 2.37
N SER A 176 -13.45 10.64 1.19
CA SER A 176 -14.30 9.46 0.98
C SER A 176 -13.57 8.17 1.39
N LEU A 177 -12.32 7.98 0.95
CA LEU A 177 -11.52 6.80 1.30
C LEU A 177 -11.16 6.74 2.80
N ARG A 178 -10.98 7.89 3.44
CA ARG A 178 -10.78 7.96 4.88
C ARG A 178 -12.01 7.52 5.65
N ASP A 179 -13.19 7.99 5.24
CA ASP A 179 -14.45 7.65 5.88
C ASP A 179 -14.78 6.15 5.72
N ASP A 180 -14.52 5.57 4.56
CA ASP A 180 -14.67 4.14 4.32
C ASP A 180 -13.72 3.30 5.21
N ARG A 181 -12.47 3.72 5.36
CA ARG A 181 -11.52 3.07 6.28
C ARG A 181 -11.98 3.14 7.74
N VAL A 182 -12.55 4.27 8.16
CA VAL A 182 -13.12 4.41 9.52
C VAL A 182 -14.30 3.47 9.70
N ARG A 183 -15.22 3.41 8.74
CA ARG A 183 -16.39 2.50 8.76
C ARG A 183 -15.95 1.03 8.83
N MET A 184 -15.00 0.61 7.98
CA MET A 184 -14.45 -0.76 8.00
C MET A 184 -13.81 -1.10 9.34
N ARG A 185 -13.02 -0.19 9.91
CA ARG A 185 -12.38 -0.39 11.20
C ARG A 185 -13.39 -0.50 12.33
N THR A 186 -14.45 0.31 12.32
CA THR A 186 -15.53 0.24 13.30
C THR A 186 -16.27 -1.09 13.21
N ALA A 187 -16.59 -1.56 12.01
CA ALA A 187 -17.22 -2.85 11.78
C ALA A 187 -16.34 -4.03 12.26
N ASP A 188 -15.02 -3.99 11.99
CA ASP A 188 -14.08 -5.01 12.47
C ASP A 188 -14.03 -5.03 14.02
N LEU A 189 -13.98 -3.87 14.66
CA LEU A 189 -14.00 -3.78 16.12
C LEU A 189 -15.30 -4.31 16.72
N GLN A 190 -16.43 -4.02 16.08
CA GLN A 190 -17.73 -4.55 16.50
C GLN A 190 -17.77 -6.07 16.38
N MET A 191 -17.34 -6.65 15.25
CA MET A 191 -17.27 -8.10 15.06
C MET A 191 -16.35 -8.78 16.10
N ARG A 192 -15.23 -8.18 16.44
CA ARG A 192 -14.33 -8.68 17.50
C ARG A 192 -15.01 -8.66 18.86
N TYR A 193 -15.67 -7.57 19.21
CA TYR A 193 -16.43 -7.46 20.46
C TYR A 193 -17.52 -8.53 20.58
N GLU A 194 -18.32 -8.71 19.52
CA GLU A 194 -19.38 -9.73 19.49
C GLU A 194 -18.83 -11.16 19.63
N ARG A 195 -17.71 -11.44 18.94
CA ARG A 195 -17.03 -12.73 19.07
C ARG A 195 -16.51 -12.96 20.48
N ASP A 196 -15.85 -11.97 21.08
CA ASP A 196 -15.27 -12.09 22.41
C ASP A 196 -16.38 -12.23 23.48
N ALA A 197 -17.49 -11.51 23.32
CA ALA A 197 -18.68 -11.68 24.16
C ALA A 197 -19.29 -13.09 24.03
N THR A 198 -19.34 -13.64 22.84
CA THR A 198 -19.82 -15.01 22.58
C THR A 198 -18.91 -16.05 23.26
N ILE A 199 -17.60 -15.90 23.14
CA ILE A 199 -16.61 -16.78 23.80
C ILE A 199 -16.73 -16.70 25.31
N LEU A 200 -16.91 -15.50 25.87
CA LEU A 200 -17.08 -15.31 27.29
C LEU A 200 -18.35 -16.00 27.81
N ASN A 201 -19.48 -15.82 27.11
CA ASN A 201 -20.75 -16.47 27.45
C ASN A 201 -20.67 -18.00 27.41
N GLN A 202 -19.96 -18.55 26.40
CA GLN A 202 -19.70 -19.99 26.32
C GLN A 202 -18.86 -20.49 27.51
N LYS A 203 -17.82 -19.76 27.89
CA LYS A 203 -16.98 -20.12 29.04
C LYS A 203 -17.79 -20.09 30.35
N LEU A 204 -18.64 -19.08 30.54
CA LEU A 204 -19.54 -19.00 31.72
C LEU A 204 -20.50 -20.18 31.75
N TYR A 205 -21.14 -20.52 30.65
CA TYR A 205 -22.05 -21.66 30.54
C TYR A 205 -21.33 -22.99 30.85
N ILE A 206 -20.11 -23.20 30.34
CA ILE A 206 -19.32 -24.40 30.66
C ILE A 206 -18.99 -24.44 32.15
N GLY A 207 -18.53 -23.35 32.75
CA GLY A 207 -18.23 -23.27 34.17
C GLY A 207 -19.45 -23.54 35.07
N GLU A 208 -20.64 -23.05 34.68
CA GLU A 208 -21.88 -23.37 35.39
C GLU A 208 -22.20 -24.87 35.30
N LYS A 209 -22.03 -25.50 34.13
CA LYS A 209 -22.26 -26.93 33.96
C LYS A 209 -21.27 -27.79 34.74
N GLU A 210 -20.01 -27.42 34.76
CA GLU A 210 -18.99 -28.09 35.57
C GLU A 210 -19.32 -28.01 37.08
N THR A 211 -19.76 -26.85 37.56
CA THR A 211 -20.15 -26.65 38.94
C THR A 211 -21.37 -27.51 39.30
N GLN A 212 -22.38 -27.58 38.43
CA GLN A 212 -23.56 -28.44 38.62
C GLN A 212 -23.19 -29.92 38.68
N LEU A 213 -22.29 -30.38 37.81
CA LEU A 213 -21.78 -31.73 37.80
C LEU A 213 -21.03 -32.08 39.12
N LEU A 214 -20.13 -31.20 39.55
CA LEU A 214 -19.41 -31.38 40.83
C LEU A 214 -20.38 -31.49 42.02
N GLN A 215 -21.40 -30.65 42.09
CA GLN A 215 -22.44 -30.72 43.12
C GLN A 215 -23.17 -32.05 43.05
N THR A 216 -23.55 -32.53 41.88
CA THR A 216 -24.23 -33.81 41.69
C THR A 216 -23.36 -34.98 42.14
N TYR A 217 -22.07 -35.00 41.82
CA TYR A 217 -21.13 -36.04 42.27
C TYR A 217 -20.92 -36.02 43.78
N THR A 218 -20.88 -34.83 44.41
CA THR A 218 -20.79 -34.71 45.89
C THR A 218 -22.02 -35.27 46.59
N TRP A 219 -23.21 -35.06 46.02
CA TRP A 219 -24.45 -35.63 46.55
C TRP A 219 -24.55 -37.15 46.37
N LEU A 220 -23.96 -37.72 45.32
CA LEU A 220 -23.95 -39.17 45.09
C LEU A 220 -22.89 -39.91 45.91
N ALA A 221 -21.93 -39.22 46.50
CA ALA A 221 -20.85 -39.80 47.30
C ALA A 221 -21.13 -39.81 48.82
N ILE A 222 -22.27 -39.23 49.24
CA ILE A 222 -22.81 -39.28 50.61
C ILE A 222 -23.91 -40.34 50.70
#